data_809aa3991cd8aece3a8018c09e0f423a
#
_entry.id   809aa3991cd8aece3a8018c09e0f423a
#
_cell.length_a   1.000
_cell.length_b   1.000
_cell.length_c   1.000
_cell.angle_alpha   90.00
_cell.angle_beta   90.00
_cell.angle_gamma   90.00
#
_symmetry.space_group_name_H-M   'P 1'
#
loop_
_entity.id
_entity.type
_entity.pdbx_description
1 polymer ?
#
loop_
_entity_poly.entity_id
_entity_poly.type
_entity_poly.pdbx_seq_one_letter_code
_entity_poly.pdbx_strand_id
1 'polypeptide(L)'
;MKDARLIGGLPDLLHRLWVHLSRRRRLQFVLLLFLMILTSFAEVFSIGAVLPFLGVLVEPEKGFHHPIVQPLVRLLGLTEAGQLLLPLTVIFAAAALMAGAMRLVLLWSQTRFSSAIGTDCSLSIFRKTLYQPYAVHIARNSSEIVAAISNKTTIVVYQTLFPFLVILSSCFILVAIMLVLIYIEPTVALSAFAGFGIIYAI
;
A
#
# COMPACT_ATOMS: atom_id res chain seq x y z
N MET A 1 -8.95 1.51 39.07
CA MET A 1 -9.59 2.32 38.02
C MET A 1 -8.76 3.58 37.72
N LYS A 2 -7.43 3.48 37.48
CA LYS A 2 -6.53 4.65 37.27
C LYS A 2 -5.65 4.57 36.01
N ASP A 3 -5.77 3.51 35.20
CA ASP A 3 -4.85 3.26 34.08
C ASP A 3 -5.41 3.56 32.67
N ALA A 4 -6.58 4.18 32.59
CA ALA A 4 -7.22 4.48 31.29
C ALA A 4 -6.74 5.79 30.62
N ARG A 5 -5.81 6.54 31.22
CA ARG A 5 -5.33 7.83 30.67
C ARG A 5 -3.95 7.81 30.03
N LEU A 6 -3.36 6.63 29.82
CA LEU A 6 -2.03 6.50 29.19
C LEU A 6 -2.06 6.14 27.70
N ILE A 7 -3.23 6.08 27.09
CA ILE A 7 -3.34 5.95 25.66
C ILE A 7 -3.30 7.35 25.06
N GLY A 8 -2.11 7.91 24.97
CA GLY A 8 -1.86 9.04 24.09
C GLY A 8 -2.36 8.67 22.69
N GLY A 9 -3.01 9.62 22.00
CA GLY A 9 -3.65 9.36 20.71
C GLY A 9 -2.70 8.66 19.73
N LEU A 10 -3.26 7.97 18.74
CA LEU A 10 -2.52 7.33 17.64
C LEU A 10 -1.28 8.13 17.17
N PRO A 11 -1.33 9.48 17.02
CA PRO A 11 -0.16 10.27 16.63
C PRO A 11 0.97 10.24 17.66
N ASP A 12 0.67 10.18 18.96
CA ASP A 12 1.69 10.13 20.03
C ASP A 12 2.40 8.77 20.06
N LEU A 13 1.66 7.69 19.83
CA LEU A 13 2.23 6.34 19.68
C LEU A 13 3.11 6.23 18.43
N LEU A 14 2.69 6.80 17.31
CA LEU A 14 3.47 6.83 16.07
C LEU A 14 4.73 7.66 16.23
N HIS A 15 4.66 8.81 16.91
CA HIS A 15 5.82 9.64 17.20
C HIS A 15 6.83 8.91 18.12
N ARG A 16 6.35 8.24 19.16
CA ARG A 16 7.21 7.41 20.03
C ARG A 16 7.87 6.26 19.30
N LEU A 17 7.13 5.56 18.44
CA LEU A 17 7.70 4.54 17.57
C LEU A 17 8.76 5.14 16.64
N TRP A 18 8.50 6.29 16.03
CA TRP A 18 9.45 6.96 15.14
C TRP A 18 10.77 7.33 15.83
N VAL A 19 10.71 7.83 17.07
CA VAL A 19 11.91 8.19 17.85
C VAL A 19 12.74 6.97 18.19
N HIS A 20 12.13 5.81 18.43
CA HIS A 20 12.81 4.56 18.80
C HIS A 20 13.28 3.73 17.59
N LEU A 21 12.89 4.07 16.37
CA LEU A 21 13.37 3.39 15.17
C LEU A 21 14.83 3.73 14.88
N SER A 22 15.65 2.71 14.60
CA SER A 22 17.01 2.88 14.13
C SER A 22 17.05 3.64 12.79
N ARG A 23 18.17 4.33 12.49
CA ARG A 23 18.33 5.05 11.21
C ARG A 23 18.04 4.17 9.98
N ARG A 24 18.43 2.90 10.04
CA ARG A 24 18.15 1.92 8.98
C ARG A 24 16.64 1.69 8.76
N ARG A 25 15.88 1.58 9.87
CA ARG A 25 14.42 1.37 9.79
C ARG A 25 13.67 2.60 9.28
N ARG A 26 14.14 3.79 9.63
CA ARG A 26 13.59 5.04 9.08
C ARG A 26 13.78 5.12 7.56
N LEU A 27 14.99 4.79 7.07
CA LEU A 27 15.25 4.75 5.63
C LEU A 27 14.37 3.70 4.92
N GLN A 28 14.24 2.51 5.50
CA GLN A 28 13.36 1.46 4.96
C GLN A 28 11.89 1.91 4.92
N PHE A 29 11.42 2.62 5.94
CA PHE A 29 10.07 3.18 5.94
C PHE A 29 9.87 4.25 4.86
N VAL A 30 10.84 5.15 4.67
CA VAL A 30 10.78 6.15 3.59
C VAL A 30 10.78 5.50 2.22
N LEU A 31 11.63 4.49 1.99
CA LEU A 31 11.63 3.71 0.75
C LEU A 31 10.30 2.99 0.52
N LEU A 32 9.70 2.48 1.59
CA LEU A 32 8.39 1.83 1.54
C LEU A 32 7.29 2.82 1.19
N LEU A 33 7.31 4.03 1.76
CA LEU A 33 6.39 5.12 1.37
C LEU A 33 6.55 5.50 -0.10
N PHE A 34 7.78 5.62 -0.57
CA PHE A 34 8.06 5.89 -1.98
C PHE A 34 7.51 4.77 -2.88
N LEU A 35 7.70 3.51 -2.48
CA LEU A 35 7.16 2.36 -3.20
C LEU A 35 5.61 2.35 -3.20
N MET A 36 4.96 2.75 -2.09
CA MET A 36 3.50 2.90 -2.03
C MET A 36 2.99 3.93 -3.05
N ILE A 37 3.65 5.09 -3.11
CA ILE A 37 3.32 6.15 -4.07
C ILE A 37 3.51 5.63 -5.51
N LEU A 38 4.65 5.00 -5.80
CA LEU A 38 4.94 4.47 -7.13
C LEU A 38 3.93 3.40 -7.55
N THR A 39 3.54 2.51 -6.63
CA THR A 39 2.52 1.49 -6.89
C THR A 39 1.15 2.12 -7.14
N SER A 40 0.77 3.18 -6.40
CA SER A 40 -0.48 3.88 -6.64
C SER A 40 -0.53 4.52 -8.04
N PHE A 41 0.57 5.09 -8.51
CA PHE A 41 0.66 5.60 -9.88
C PHE A 41 0.55 4.49 -10.93
N ALA A 42 1.21 3.35 -10.71
CA ALA A 42 1.12 2.21 -11.62
C ALA A 42 -0.32 1.65 -11.71
N GLU A 43 -1.02 1.56 -10.58
CA GLU A 43 -2.43 1.12 -10.54
C GLU A 43 -3.35 2.11 -11.26
N VAL A 44 -3.20 3.41 -11.00
CA VAL A 44 -3.98 4.44 -11.70
C VAL A 44 -3.72 4.42 -13.19
N PHE A 45 -2.46 4.28 -13.60
CA PHE A 45 -2.10 4.17 -15.02
C PHE A 45 -2.72 2.93 -15.67
N SER A 46 -2.70 1.79 -14.99
CA SER A 46 -3.32 0.55 -15.45
C SER A 46 -4.84 0.69 -15.61
N ILE A 47 -5.52 1.30 -14.65
CA ILE A 47 -6.97 1.58 -14.73
C ILE A 47 -7.25 2.59 -15.85
N GLY A 48 -6.44 3.64 -15.98
CA GLY A 48 -6.57 4.64 -17.03
C GLY A 48 -6.41 4.08 -18.44
N ALA A 49 -5.57 3.05 -18.60
CA ALA A 49 -5.36 2.38 -19.89
C ALA A 49 -6.59 1.56 -20.35
N VAL A 50 -7.53 1.24 -19.46
CA VAL A 50 -8.79 0.56 -19.79
C VAL A 50 -9.67 1.42 -20.71
N LEU A 51 -9.73 2.75 -20.46
CA LEU A 51 -10.61 3.65 -21.21
C LEU A 51 -10.28 3.68 -22.72
N PRO A 52 -9.02 3.97 -23.15
CA PRO A 52 -8.67 3.94 -24.56
C PRO A 52 -8.80 2.53 -25.17
N PHE A 53 -8.50 1.49 -24.39
CA PHE A 53 -8.67 0.11 -24.85
C PHE A 53 -10.13 -0.23 -25.17
N LEU A 54 -11.06 0.07 -24.25
CA LEU A 54 -12.49 -0.16 -24.47
C LEU A 54 -13.03 0.74 -25.59
N GLY A 55 -12.57 1.99 -25.69
CA GLY A 55 -12.97 2.91 -26.75
C GLY A 55 -12.64 2.38 -28.15
N VAL A 56 -11.43 1.83 -28.32
CA VAL A 56 -11.03 1.20 -29.59
C VAL A 56 -11.76 -0.11 -29.85
N LEU A 57 -12.09 -0.87 -28.79
CA LEU A 57 -12.80 -2.15 -28.92
C LEU A 57 -14.24 -1.94 -29.40
N VAL A 58 -14.93 -0.89 -28.91
CA VAL A 58 -16.33 -0.59 -29.23
C VAL A 58 -16.43 0.15 -30.58
N GLU A 59 -15.57 1.14 -30.83
CA GLU A 59 -15.56 1.98 -32.03
C GLU A 59 -14.13 2.17 -32.54
N PRO A 60 -13.61 1.22 -33.35
CA PRO A 60 -12.21 1.26 -33.79
C PRO A 60 -11.83 2.53 -34.56
N GLU A 61 -12.74 3.04 -35.37
CA GLU A 61 -12.52 4.25 -36.20
C GLU A 61 -12.41 5.53 -35.35
N LYS A 62 -13.27 5.70 -34.33
CA LYS A 62 -13.17 6.84 -33.42
C LYS A 62 -11.93 6.73 -32.51
N GLY A 63 -11.62 5.52 -32.06
CA GLY A 63 -10.42 5.26 -31.27
C GLY A 63 -9.13 5.58 -32.01
N PHE A 64 -9.07 5.31 -33.33
CA PHE A 64 -7.92 5.57 -34.17
C PHE A 64 -7.57 7.08 -34.27
N HIS A 65 -8.58 7.95 -34.23
CA HIS A 65 -8.41 9.40 -34.25
C HIS A 65 -8.27 10.04 -32.86
N HIS A 66 -8.34 9.26 -31.80
CA HIS A 66 -8.27 9.80 -30.45
C HIS A 66 -6.87 10.35 -30.12
N PRO A 67 -6.74 11.58 -29.57
CA PRO A 67 -5.46 12.24 -29.32
C PRO A 67 -4.46 11.41 -28.49
N ILE A 68 -4.94 10.60 -27.56
CA ILE A 68 -4.10 9.75 -26.71
C ILE A 68 -3.49 8.57 -27.49
N VAL A 69 -4.17 8.09 -28.52
CA VAL A 69 -3.76 6.93 -29.31
C VAL A 69 -2.91 7.32 -30.53
N GLN A 70 -3.07 8.55 -31.01
CA GLN A 70 -2.32 9.07 -32.17
C GLN A 70 -0.80 8.95 -32.12
N PRO A 71 -0.12 9.20 -30.97
CA PRO A 71 1.33 8.99 -30.88
C PRO A 71 1.73 7.54 -31.15
N LEU A 72 0.90 6.57 -30.70
CA LEU A 72 1.12 5.15 -30.90
C LEU A 72 0.94 4.75 -32.35
N VAL A 73 -0.12 5.28 -33.01
CA VAL A 73 -0.41 5.05 -34.44
C VAL A 73 0.75 5.52 -35.31
N ARG A 74 1.30 6.71 -35.03
CA ARG A 74 2.44 7.28 -35.76
C ARG A 74 3.73 6.47 -35.52
N LEU A 75 3.98 6.03 -34.30
CA LEU A 75 5.19 5.32 -33.94
C LEU A 75 5.24 3.92 -34.56
N LEU A 76 4.07 3.26 -34.67
CA LEU A 76 3.93 1.92 -35.25
C LEU A 76 3.59 1.93 -36.76
N GLY A 77 3.35 3.12 -37.37
CA GLY A 77 3.03 3.24 -38.78
C GLY A 77 1.70 2.55 -39.18
N LEU A 78 0.72 2.52 -38.26
CA LEU A 78 -0.55 1.82 -38.50
C LEU A 78 -1.41 2.59 -39.51
N THR A 79 -1.92 1.89 -40.52
CA THR A 79 -2.74 2.47 -41.59
C THR A 79 -4.22 2.13 -41.45
N GLU A 80 -4.56 1.09 -40.70
CA GLU A 80 -5.94 0.61 -40.55
C GLU A 80 -6.34 0.58 -39.07
N ALA A 81 -7.57 0.96 -38.75
CA ALA A 81 -8.10 0.96 -37.38
C ALA A 81 -8.09 -0.45 -36.75
N GLY A 82 -8.25 -1.50 -37.52
CA GLY A 82 -8.21 -2.89 -37.05
C GLY A 82 -6.82 -3.33 -36.54
N GLN A 83 -5.75 -2.76 -37.08
CA GLN A 83 -4.36 -3.08 -36.68
C GLN A 83 -4.02 -2.51 -35.28
N LEU A 84 -4.77 -1.53 -34.80
CA LEU A 84 -4.58 -0.88 -33.51
C LEU A 84 -4.92 -1.78 -32.32
N LEU A 85 -5.83 -2.72 -32.49
CA LEU A 85 -6.34 -3.59 -31.41
C LEU A 85 -5.22 -4.41 -30.78
N LEU A 86 -4.34 -5.00 -31.56
CA LEU A 86 -3.29 -5.87 -31.07
C LEU A 86 -2.23 -5.12 -30.24
N PRO A 87 -1.62 -4.00 -30.72
CA PRO A 87 -0.68 -3.22 -29.91
C PRO A 87 -1.30 -2.67 -28.62
N LEU A 88 -2.54 -2.18 -28.71
CA LEU A 88 -3.22 -1.63 -27.55
C LEU A 88 -3.52 -2.69 -26.49
N THR A 89 -3.91 -3.91 -26.92
CA THR A 89 -4.10 -5.06 -26.02
C THR A 89 -2.78 -5.44 -25.32
N VAL A 90 -1.67 -5.47 -26.08
CA VAL A 90 -0.36 -5.77 -25.49
C VAL A 90 0.07 -4.72 -24.48
N ILE A 91 -0.12 -3.43 -24.78
CA ILE A 91 0.21 -2.34 -23.86
C ILE A 91 -0.66 -2.41 -22.61
N PHE A 92 -1.95 -2.64 -22.77
CA PHE A 92 -2.86 -2.79 -21.64
C PHE A 92 -2.49 -3.99 -20.76
N ALA A 93 -2.25 -5.16 -21.37
CA ALA A 93 -1.83 -6.35 -20.64
C ALA A 93 -0.50 -6.13 -19.91
N ALA A 94 0.49 -5.49 -20.56
CA ALA A 94 1.77 -5.15 -19.95
C ALA A 94 1.60 -4.18 -18.78
N ALA A 95 0.76 -3.15 -18.91
CA ALA A 95 0.46 -2.20 -17.84
C ALA A 95 -0.20 -2.89 -16.64
N ALA A 96 -1.18 -3.77 -16.88
CA ALA A 96 -1.86 -4.53 -15.85
C ALA A 96 -0.91 -5.50 -15.11
N LEU A 97 -0.06 -6.21 -15.85
CA LEU A 97 0.96 -7.09 -15.28
C LEU A 97 1.99 -6.30 -14.46
N MET A 98 2.43 -5.15 -14.96
CA MET A 98 3.36 -4.27 -14.24
C MET A 98 2.74 -3.77 -12.93
N ALA A 99 1.50 -3.29 -12.94
CA ALA A 99 0.79 -2.85 -11.74
C ALA A 99 0.65 -4.00 -10.74
N GLY A 100 0.24 -5.18 -11.19
CA GLY A 100 0.18 -6.38 -10.36
C GLY A 100 1.51 -6.78 -9.75
N ALA A 101 2.59 -6.78 -10.53
CA ALA A 101 3.94 -7.06 -10.05
C ALA A 101 4.40 -6.04 -9.00
N MET A 102 4.16 -4.74 -9.25
CA MET A 102 4.45 -3.67 -8.28
C MET A 102 3.69 -3.88 -6.97
N ARG A 103 2.42 -4.28 -7.04
CA ARG A 103 1.61 -4.60 -5.86
C ARG A 103 2.17 -5.77 -5.06
N LEU A 104 2.61 -6.83 -5.72
CA LEU A 104 3.26 -7.97 -5.05
C LEU A 104 4.57 -7.57 -4.37
N VAL A 105 5.41 -6.75 -5.03
CA VAL A 105 6.65 -6.20 -4.45
C VAL A 105 6.34 -5.33 -3.24
N LEU A 106 5.31 -4.50 -3.30
CA LEU A 106 4.85 -3.68 -2.17
C LEU A 106 4.42 -4.55 -1.00
N LEU A 107 3.56 -5.55 -1.23
CA LEU A 107 3.07 -6.46 -0.19
C LEU A 107 4.23 -7.22 0.48
N TRP A 108 5.16 -7.74 -0.32
CA TRP A 108 6.37 -8.40 0.18
C TRP A 108 7.22 -7.46 1.03
N SER A 109 7.41 -6.21 0.58
CA SER A 109 8.18 -5.19 1.29
C SER A 109 7.53 -4.80 2.62
N GLN A 110 6.19 -4.65 2.65
CA GLN A 110 5.41 -4.38 3.86
C GLN A 110 5.55 -5.51 4.88
N THR A 111 5.40 -6.75 4.44
CA THR A 111 5.54 -7.94 5.30
C THR A 111 6.95 -8.03 5.87
N ARG A 112 7.97 -7.87 5.02
CA ARG A 112 9.37 -7.91 5.43
C ARG A 112 9.73 -6.78 6.41
N PHE A 113 9.23 -5.59 6.18
CA PHE A 113 9.43 -4.44 7.07
C PHE A 113 8.77 -4.66 8.43
N SER A 114 7.51 -5.12 8.47
CA SER A 114 6.78 -5.41 9.71
C SER A 114 7.47 -6.51 10.53
N SER A 115 7.88 -7.59 9.87
CA SER A 115 8.61 -8.69 10.52
C SER A 115 9.96 -8.24 11.08
N ALA A 116 10.64 -7.36 10.36
CA ALA A 116 11.93 -6.83 10.79
C ALA A 116 11.81 -5.93 12.04
N ILE A 117 10.76 -5.12 12.15
CA ILE A 117 10.44 -4.36 13.37
C ILE A 117 10.11 -5.31 14.52
N GLY A 118 9.32 -6.35 14.24
CA GLY A 118 8.98 -7.38 15.23
C GLY A 118 10.24 -8.03 15.82
N THR A 119 11.18 -8.42 14.97
CA THR A 119 12.45 -9.00 15.40
C THR A 119 13.26 -8.04 16.28
N ASP A 120 13.37 -6.76 15.89
CA ASP A 120 14.08 -5.75 16.67
C ASP A 120 13.40 -5.53 18.03
N CYS A 121 12.07 -5.54 18.07
CA CYS A 121 11.28 -5.43 19.30
C CYS A 121 11.49 -6.63 20.23
N SER A 122 11.37 -7.86 19.70
CA SER A 122 11.63 -9.09 20.45
C SER A 122 13.02 -9.10 21.07
N LEU A 123 14.02 -8.77 20.27
CA LEU A 123 15.42 -8.73 20.73
C LEU A 123 15.62 -7.70 21.84
N SER A 124 15.00 -6.52 21.69
CA SER A 124 15.07 -5.48 22.73
C SER A 124 14.41 -5.90 24.04
N ILE A 125 13.23 -6.54 23.96
CA ILE A 125 12.53 -7.04 25.15
C ILE A 125 13.33 -8.18 25.80
N PHE A 126 13.82 -9.13 25.00
CA PHE A 126 14.62 -10.25 25.48
C PHE A 126 15.87 -9.77 26.22
N ARG A 127 16.62 -8.82 25.64
CA ARG A 127 17.78 -8.21 26.31
C ARG A 127 17.40 -7.57 27.65
N LYS A 128 16.36 -6.76 27.68
CA LYS A 128 15.88 -6.12 28.91
C LYS A 128 15.47 -7.14 29.98
N THR A 129 14.91 -8.27 29.57
CA THR A 129 14.52 -9.36 30.47
C THR A 129 15.75 -10.05 31.06
N LEU A 130 16.79 -10.30 30.26
CA LEU A 130 18.04 -10.94 30.74
C LEU A 130 18.78 -10.09 31.78
N TYR A 131 18.68 -8.76 31.69
CA TYR A 131 19.32 -7.85 32.64
C TYR A 131 18.48 -7.54 33.90
N GLN A 132 17.38 -8.27 34.13
CA GLN A 132 16.58 -8.14 35.35
C GLN A 132 17.28 -8.80 36.56
N PRO A 133 17.00 -8.33 37.79
CA PRO A 133 17.56 -8.94 39.02
C PRO A 133 17.20 -10.43 39.12
N TYR A 134 18.13 -11.22 39.67
CA TYR A 134 18.00 -12.68 39.79
C TYR A 134 16.70 -13.12 40.50
N ALA A 135 16.23 -12.34 41.48
CA ALA A 135 14.95 -12.60 42.14
C ALA A 135 13.75 -12.71 41.23
N VAL A 136 13.76 -11.93 40.11
CA VAL A 136 12.70 -11.97 39.10
C VAL A 136 12.79 -13.22 38.23
N HIS A 137 14.02 -13.71 38.00
CA HIS A 137 14.24 -14.95 37.21
C HIS A 137 13.80 -16.20 37.94
N ILE A 138 13.95 -16.26 39.27
CA ILE A 138 13.49 -17.42 40.07
C ILE A 138 11.96 -17.45 40.16
N ALA A 139 11.30 -16.28 40.19
CA ALA A 139 9.87 -16.18 40.35
C ALA A 139 9.07 -16.49 39.05
N ARG A 140 9.74 -16.62 37.90
CA ARG A 140 9.09 -16.78 36.59
C ARG A 140 9.67 -17.97 35.83
N ASN A 141 8.79 -18.71 35.16
CA ASN A 141 9.21 -19.80 34.29
C ASN A 141 9.80 -19.23 32.97
N SER A 142 11.03 -19.63 32.63
CA SER A 142 11.73 -19.16 31.42
C SER A 142 10.96 -19.43 30.13
N SER A 143 10.28 -20.58 30.04
CA SER A 143 9.47 -20.94 28.87
C SER A 143 8.25 -20.02 28.69
N GLU A 144 7.65 -19.58 29.79
CA GLU A 144 6.53 -18.64 29.77
C GLU A 144 6.96 -17.25 29.28
N ILE A 145 8.15 -16.79 29.69
CA ILE A 145 8.70 -15.52 29.23
C ILE A 145 8.98 -15.54 27.72
N VAL A 146 9.60 -16.61 27.22
CA VAL A 146 9.90 -16.76 25.79
C VAL A 146 8.61 -16.84 24.97
N ALA A 147 7.63 -17.62 25.42
CA ALA A 147 6.32 -17.72 24.78
C ALA A 147 5.58 -16.37 24.76
N ALA A 148 5.61 -15.64 25.87
CA ALA A 148 4.97 -14.34 25.97
C ALA A 148 5.62 -13.30 25.03
N ILE A 149 6.95 -13.26 24.93
CA ILE A 149 7.67 -12.36 24.01
C ILE A 149 7.31 -12.70 22.56
N SER A 150 7.39 -13.96 22.18
CA SER A 150 7.09 -14.43 20.83
C SER A 150 5.65 -14.10 20.44
N ASN A 151 4.68 -14.47 21.28
CA ASN A 151 3.26 -14.28 20.99
C ASN A 151 2.88 -12.78 20.92
N LYS A 152 3.32 -11.97 21.88
CA LYS A 152 3.03 -10.52 21.88
C LYS A 152 3.66 -9.82 20.68
N THR A 153 4.86 -10.21 20.28
CA THR A 153 5.50 -9.64 19.09
C THR A 153 4.76 -10.02 17.82
N THR A 154 4.32 -11.26 17.70
CA THR A 154 3.51 -11.74 16.56
C THR A 154 2.21 -10.95 16.45
N ILE A 155 1.53 -10.71 17.57
CA ILE A 155 0.32 -9.88 17.60
C ILE A 155 0.62 -8.45 17.12
N VAL A 156 1.67 -7.81 17.62
CA VAL A 156 2.03 -6.44 17.21
C VAL A 156 2.35 -6.37 15.72
N VAL A 157 3.07 -7.35 15.18
CA VAL A 157 3.46 -7.38 13.76
C VAL A 157 2.25 -7.59 12.87
N TYR A 158 1.48 -8.66 13.10
CA TYR A 158 0.43 -9.09 12.18
C TYR A 158 -0.94 -8.46 12.43
N GLN A 159 -1.23 -8.00 13.65
CA GLN A 159 -2.50 -7.37 13.97
C GLN A 159 -2.44 -5.83 14.06
N THR A 160 -1.24 -5.25 14.08
CA THR A 160 -1.10 -3.79 14.19
C THR A 160 -0.27 -3.20 13.07
N LEU A 161 1.02 -3.58 12.96
CA LEU A 161 1.93 -2.94 12.02
C LEU A 161 1.58 -3.25 10.55
N PHE A 162 1.38 -4.52 10.23
CA PHE A 162 1.08 -4.92 8.85
C PHE A 162 -0.26 -4.34 8.35
N PRO A 163 -1.40 -4.47 9.07
CA PRO A 163 -2.64 -3.84 8.66
C PRO A 163 -2.55 -2.32 8.55
N PHE A 164 -1.81 -1.68 9.46
CA PHE A 164 -1.59 -0.23 9.38
C PHE A 164 -0.90 0.17 8.06
N LEU A 165 0.14 -0.55 7.63
CA LEU A 165 0.83 -0.30 6.37
C LEU A 165 -0.08 -0.57 5.16
N VAL A 166 -0.94 -1.59 5.24
CA VAL A 166 -1.94 -1.88 4.21
C VAL A 166 -2.96 -0.75 4.10
N ILE A 167 -3.50 -0.27 5.22
CA ILE A 167 -4.43 0.88 5.24
C ILE A 167 -3.74 2.12 4.66
N LEU A 168 -2.51 2.40 5.05
CA LEU A 168 -1.75 3.53 4.56
C LEU A 168 -1.56 3.46 3.03
N SER A 169 -1.19 2.29 2.48
CA SER A 169 -1.08 2.11 1.03
C SER A 169 -2.42 2.25 0.32
N SER A 170 -3.51 1.75 0.91
CA SER A 170 -4.86 1.91 0.36
C SER A 170 -5.31 3.37 0.34
N CYS A 171 -4.93 4.17 1.34
CA CYS A 171 -5.17 5.61 1.32
C CYS A 171 -4.45 6.30 0.15
N PHE A 172 -3.18 5.95 -0.13
CA PHE A 172 -2.46 6.51 -1.29
C PHE A 172 -3.15 6.18 -2.61
N ILE A 173 -3.57 4.91 -2.78
CA ILE A 173 -4.28 4.46 -3.98
C ILE A 173 -5.62 5.22 -4.11
N LEU A 174 -6.39 5.31 -3.03
CA LEU A 174 -7.68 5.99 -3.02
C LEU A 174 -7.52 7.47 -3.40
N VAL A 175 -6.55 8.17 -2.79
CA VAL A 175 -6.26 9.57 -3.12
C VAL A 175 -5.84 9.72 -4.59
N ALA A 176 -4.99 8.82 -5.09
CA ALA A 176 -4.54 8.87 -6.48
C ALA A 176 -5.70 8.66 -7.47
N ILE A 177 -6.57 7.68 -7.22
CA ILE A 177 -7.77 7.44 -8.03
C ILE A 177 -8.72 8.63 -7.99
N MET A 178 -8.96 9.20 -6.79
CA MET A 178 -9.84 10.36 -6.62
C MET A 178 -9.32 11.57 -7.38
N LEU A 179 -8.02 11.86 -7.32
CA LEU A 179 -7.43 12.97 -8.06
C LEU A 179 -7.62 12.81 -9.57
N VAL A 180 -7.42 11.62 -10.10
CA VAL A 180 -7.61 11.35 -11.53
C VAL A 180 -9.09 11.45 -11.91
N LEU A 181 -9.99 10.91 -11.08
CA LEU A 181 -11.42 10.95 -11.33
C LEU A 181 -11.98 12.39 -11.31
N ILE A 182 -11.51 13.23 -10.37
CA ILE A 182 -11.87 14.65 -10.32
C ILE A 182 -11.37 15.39 -11.57
N TYR A 183 -10.19 15.01 -12.07
CA TYR A 183 -9.63 15.64 -13.28
C TYR A 183 -10.39 15.28 -14.56
N ILE A 184 -10.87 14.02 -14.67
CA ILE A 184 -11.57 13.52 -15.87
C ILE A 184 -13.05 13.91 -15.83
N GLU A 185 -13.75 13.59 -14.73
CA GLU A 185 -15.20 13.77 -14.58
C GLU A 185 -15.58 14.13 -13.14
N PRO A 186 -15.59 15.42 -12.77
CA PRO A 186 -15.84 15.85 -11.39
C PRO A 186 -17.23 15.45 -10.85
N THR A 187 -18.25 15.35 -11.74
CA THR A 187 -19.60 14.93 -11.35
C THR A 187 -19.66 13.47 -10.89
N VAL A 188 -18.93 12.58 -11.60
CA VAL A 188 -18.82 11.16 -11.25
C VAL A 188 -18.02 11.00 -9.96
N ALA A 189 -16.95 11.79 -9.78
CA ALA A 189 -16.16 11.78 -8.56
C ALA A 189 -16.99 12.13 -7.33
N LEU A 190 -17.79 13.21 -7.40
CA LEU A 190 -18.66 13.66 -6.31
C LEU A 190 -19.76 12.64 -5.99
N SER A 191 -20.40 12.06 -7.00
CA SER A 191 -21.45 11.06 -6.82
C SER A 191 -20.91 9.76 -6.19
N ALA A 192 -19.73 9.31 -6.60
CA ALA A 192 -19.07 8.16 -6.02
C ALA A 192 -18.71 8.42 -4.55
N PHE A 193 -18.14 9.59 -4.24
CA PHE A 193 -17.79 9.97 -2.87
C PHE A 193 -19.01 10.06 -1.96
N ALA A 194 -20.10 10.67 -2.43
CA ALA A 194 -21.35 10.75 -1.69
C ALA A 194 -21.95 9.36 -1.44
N GLY A 195 -21.95 8.49 -2.47
CA GLY A 195 -22.45 7.11 -2.36
C GLY A 195 -21.66 6.29 -1.33
N PHE A 196 -20.34 6.31 -1.38
CA PHE A 196 -19.50 5.66 -0.37
C PHE A 196 -19.70 6.26 1.02
N GLY A 197 -19.76 7.60 1.13
CA GLY A 197 -20.00 8.28 2.40
C GLY A 197 -21.32 7.88 3.06
N ILE A 198 -22.37 7.73 2.28
CA ILE A 198 -23.70 7.29 2.78
C ILE A 198 -23.63 5.83 3.26
N ILE A 199 -23.00 4.92 2.48
CA ILE A 199 -22.89 3.50 2.84
C ILE A 199 -22.12 3.30 4.15
N TYR A 200 -21.07 4.09 4.39
CA TYR A 200 -20.26 3.97 5.61
C TYR A 200 -20.80 4.79 6.80
N ALA A 201 -21.79 5.67 6.58
CA ALA A 201 -22.43 6.43 7.64
C ALA A 201 -23.64 5.72 8.28
N ILE A 202 -24.14 4.65 7.63
CA ILE A 202 -25.22 3.77 8.12
C ILE A 202 -24.61 2.57 8.83
#